data_2881bc8a7521050e367dd96b03a0f487
#
_entry.id   2881bc8a7521050e367dd96b03a0f487
#
_cell.length_a   1.000
_cell.length_b   1.000
_cell.length_c   1.000
_cell.angle_alpha   90.00
_cell.angle_beta   90.00
_cell.angle_gamma   90.00
#
_symmetry.space_group_name_H-M   'P 1'
#
loop_
_entity.id
_entity.type
_entity.pdbx_description
1 polymer ?
#
loop_
_entity_poly.entity_id
_entity_poly.type
_entity_poly.pdbx_seq_one_letter_code
_entity_poly.pdbx_strand_id
1 'polypeptide(L)'
;MTKVFIDGSAGTTGLRIYERLENRKDTRLLKLSEEKRKDKNARKEALNSADIAFLCLPDDAARESVSLCENESTVIIDTSTAHRTAEDFAYGFPELSAEHKAKIALSKRIAVPGCHASGFISLIYPLIENGIIEKSALLSCFSVTGYSGGGKKMIAEYEGENRDILLSSPRQYGIGQTHKHLPEMIAVTGLKNKPIFSPVVADFYSGMAVTVPLFADMINGSADDIKKIYKEKYTGPIVSYAENADENGFIAANKLAGKDSMEISVAGNDERILLISRYDNLGKG
;
A
#
# COMPACT_ATOMS: atom_id res chain seq x y z
N MET A 1 16.03 -7.29 23.16
CA MET A 1 14.63 -6.84 23.05
C MET A 1 14.64 -5.57 22.20
N THR A 2 14.07 -5.63 21.00
CA THR A 2 14.08 -4.51 20.02
C THR A 2 13.19 -3.37 20.53
N LYS A 3 13.74 -2.18 20.66
CA LYS A 3 13.01 -0.99 21.08
C LYS A 3 12.28 -0.41 19.86
N VAL A 4 10.96 -0.32 19.94
CA VAL A 4 10.12 0.20 18.85
C VAL A 4 9.38 1.45 19.31
N PHE A 5 9.48 2.51 18.52
CA PHE A 5 8.69 3.73 18.68
C PHE A 5 7.66 3.86 17.57
N ILE A 6 6.43 4.24 17.90
CA ILE A 6 5.36 4.52 16.92
C ILE A 6 4.97 5.98 17.05
N ASP A 7 5.52 6.81 16.17
CA ASP A 7 5.14 8.22 16.08
C ASP A 7 3.81 8.33 15.34
N GLY A 8 2.79 8.89 16.00
CA GLY A 8 1.42 8.87 15.49
C GLY A 8 0.61 7.62 15.87
N SER A 9 0.95 6.98 17.00
CA SER A 9 0.29 5.77 17.52
C SER A 9 -1.24 5.88 17.71
N ALA A 10 -1.79 7.09 17.78
CA ALA A 10 -3.23 7.32 17.91
C ALA A 10 -3.99 7.29 16.56
N GLY A 11 -3.32 7.26 15.41
CA GLY A 11 -3.93 7.13 14.08
C GLY A 11 -4.37 5.70 13.77
N THR A 12 -5.15 5.48 12.70
CA THR A 12 -5.64 4.14 12.29
C THR A 12 -4.48 3.16 12.05
N THR A 13 -3.49 3.55 11.27
CA THR A 13 -2.30 2.73 10.99
C THR A 13 -1.47 2.51 12.25
N GLY A 14 -1.24 3.57 13.04
CA GLY A 14 -0.44 3.49 14.26
C GLY A 14 -1.07 2.56 15.31
N LEU A 15 -2.38 2.59 15.48
CA LEU A 15 -3.11 1.67 16.37
C LEU A 15 -2.95 0.21 15.91
N ARG A 16 -3.10 -0.05 14.61
CA ARG A 16 -2.96 -1.42 14.07
C ARG A 16 -1.55 -1.97 14.24
N ILE A 17 -0.51 -1.14 14.05
CA ILE A 17 0.88 -1.54 14.32
C ILE A 17 1.06 -1.79 15.82
N TYR A 18 0.52 -0.93 16.66
CA TYR A 18 0.57 -1.07 18.11
C TYR A 18 -0.03 -2.41 18.55
N GLU A 19 -1.26 -2.73 18.15
CA GLU A 19 -1.97 -3.99 18.48
C GLU A 19 -1.16 -5.23 18.09
N ARG A 20 -0.46 -5.18 16.94
CA ARG A 20 0.38 -6.29 16.45
C ARG A 20 1.67 -6.46 17.23
N LEU A 21 2.17 -5.41 17.84
CA LEU A 21 3.46 -5.43 18.53
C LEU A 21 3.36 -5.51 20.06
N GLU A 22 2.23 -5.09 20.66
CA GLU A 22 2.10 -4.98 22.11
C GLU A 22 2.30 -6.30 22.88
N ASN A 23 1.91 -7.41 22.28
CA ASN A 23 2.00 -8.75 22.87
C ASN A 23 3.27 -9.53 22.47
N ARG A 24 4.17 -8.92 21.67
CA ARG A 24 5.42 -9.57 21.25
C ARG A 24 6.46 -9.54 22.36
N LYS A 25 7.00 -10.71 22.69
CA LYS A 25 8.02 -10.87 23.75
C LYS A 25 9.42 -10.38 23.33
N ASP A 26 9.67 -10.23 22.04
CA ASP A 26 10.96 -9.80 21.47
C ASP A 26 11.03 -8.28 21.26
N THR A 27 9.92 -7.54 21.47
CA THR A 27 9.84 -6.09 21.28
C THR A 27 9.51 -5.36 22.59
N ARG A 28 10.00 -4.13 22.69
CA ARG A 28 9.67 -3.16 23.74
C ARG A 28 9.16 -1.88 23.10
N LEU A 29 7.87 -1.57 23.29
CA LEU A 29 7.29 -0.32 22.81
C LEU A 29 7.70 0.86 23.69
N LEU A 30 8.28 1.89 23.05
CA LEU A 30 8.53 3.20 23.67
C LEU A 30 7.24 4.03 23.53
N LYS A 31 6.66 4.42 24.66
CA LYS A 31 5.39 5.17 24.71
C LYS A 31 5.61 6.58 25.19
N LEU A 32 5.08 7.55 24.50
CA LEU A 32 4.94 8.92 25.00
C LEU A 32 3.56 9.09 25.64
N SER A 33 3.49 9.82 26.74
CA SER A 33 2.18 10.22 27.31
C SER A 33 1.41 11.10 26.31
N GLU A 34 0.11 11.17 26.48
CA GLU A 34 -0.76 11.94 25.57
C GLU A 34 -0.34 13.41 25.46
N GLU A 35 0.14 13.99 26.56
CA GLU A 35 0.64 15.36 26.65
C GLU A 35 1.94 15.55 25.86
N LYS A 36 2.82 14.53 25.88
CA LYS A 36 4.16 14.58 25.25
C LYS A 36 4.18 14.13 23.80
N ARG A 37 3.13 13.49 23.29
CA ARG A 37 3.12 12.95 21.92
C ARG A 37 3.28 14.00 20.80
N LYS A 38 3.01 15.28 21.10
CA LYS A 38 3.23 16.43 20.21
C LYS A 38 4.47 17.23 20.55
N ASP A 39 5.10 16.95 21.69
CA ASP A 39 6.31 17.63 22.11
C ASP A 39 7.50 17.21 21.25
N LYS A 40 8.16 18.18 20.63
CA LYS A 40 9.24 17.95 19.68
C LYS A 40 10.46 17.29 20.34
N ASN A 41 10.79 17.67 21.56
CA ASN A 41 11.95 17.14 22.29
C ASN A 41 11.70 15.70 22.75
N ALA A 42 10.49 15.41 23.26
CA ALA A 42 10.10 14.06 23.65
C ALA A 42 10.07 13.11 22.44
N ARG A 43 9.58 13.57 21.28
CA ARG A 43 9.61 12.81 20.02
C ARG A 43 11.06 12.56 19.56
N LYS A 44 11.91 13.60 19.58
CA LYS A 44 13.35 13.48 19.26
C LYS A 44 14.03 12.44 20.14
N GLU A 45 13.83 12.50 21.45
CA GLU A 45 14.41 11.54 22.39
C GLU A 45 13.94 10.11 22.10
N ALA A 46 12.63 9.91 21.87
CA ALA A 46 12.06 8.60 21.57
C ALA A 46 12.59 8.02 20.25
N LEU A 47 12.65 8.84 19.18
CA LEU A 47 13.19 8.47 17.87
C LEU A 47 14.66 8.01 17.98
N ASN A 48 15.49 8.78 18.69
CA ASN A 48 16.91 8.49 18.82
C ASN A 48 17.24 7.37 19.82
N SER A 49 16.27 6.98 20.66
CA SER A 49 16.39 5.85 21.59
C SER A 49 15.85 4.53 21.02
N ALA A 50 15.15 4.57 19.89
CA ALA A 50 14.55 3.40 19.25
C ALA A 50 15.54 2.67 18.34
N ASP A 51 15.37 1.35 18.24
CA ASP A 51 16.00 0.54 17.19
C ASP A 51 15.19 0.64 15.88
N ILE A 52 13.86 0.70 16.01
CA ILE A 52 12.91 0.86 14.89
C ILE A 52 11.90 1.95 15.25
N ALA A 53 11.68 2.90 14.35
CA ALA A 53 10.66 3.93 14.46
C ALA A 53 9.66 3.85 13.30
N PHE A 54 8.37 3.64 13.60
CA PHE A 54 7.27 3.75 12.63
C PHE A 54 6.75 5.18 12.63
N LEU A 55 6.66 5.80 11.47
CA LEU A 55 6.05 7.11 11.29
C LEU A 55 4.65 6.95 10.71
N CYS A 56 3.62 7.15 11.54
CA CYS A 56 2.20 7.06 11.17
C CYS A 56 1.58 8.47 11.21
N LEU A 57 2.17 9.39 10.45
CA LEU A 57 1.97 10.82 10.51
C LEU A 57 1.55 11.39 9.15
N PRO A 58 0.94 12.59 9.09
CA PRO A 58 0.87 13.37 7.86
C PRO A 58 2.26 13.71 7.32
N ASP A 59 2.36 13.97 6.01
CA ASP A 59 3.62 14.10 5.29
C ASP A 59 4.60 15.11 5.91
N ASP A 60 4.16 16.31 6.29
CA ASP A 60 5.04 17.33 6.88
C ASP A 60 5.57 16.90 8.26
N ALA A 61 4.73 16.26 9.07
CA ALA A 61 5.14 15.74 10.37
C ALA A 61 6.08 14.53 10.23
N ALA A 62 5.92 13.71 9.18
CA ALA A 62 6.84 12.62 8.87
C ALA A 62 8.21 13.15 8.46
N ARG A 63 8.27 14.19 7.59
CA ARG A 63 9.53 14.88 7.24
C ARG A 63 10.22 15.47 8.47
N GLU A 64 9.45 16.11 9.36
CA GLU A 64 9.99 16.61 10.63
C GLU A 64 10.59 15.46 11.46
N SER A 65 9.88 14.35 11.64
CA SER A 65 10.37 13.20 12.41
C SER A 65 11.67 12.62 11.84
N VAL A 66 11.76 12.52 10.52
CA VAL A 66 13.00 12.09 9.85
C VAL A 66 14.17 13.05 10.20
N SER A 67 13.92 14.37 10.17
CA SER A 67 14.94 15.38 10.51
C SER A 67 15.35 15.38 11.99
N LEU A 68 14.47 14.90 12.90
CA LEU A 68 14.75 14.77 14.33
C LEU A 68 15.56 13.53 14.67
N CYS A 69 15.58 12.53 13.79
CA CYS A 69 16.28 11.28 14.00
C CYS A 69 17.76 11.43 13.59
N GLU A 70 18.61 11.72 14.57
CA GLU A 70 20.07 11.88 14.41
C GLU A 70 20.83 10.55 14.60
N ASN A 71 20.18 9.55 15.20
CA ASN A 71 20.76 8.22 15.38
C ASN A 71 20.71 7.42 14.08
N GLU A 72 21.85 7.30 13.42
CA GLU A 72 21.99 6.56 12.14
C GLU A 72 21.68 5.06 12.27
N SER A 73 21.68 4.51 13.48
CA SER A 73 21.33 3.10 13.72
C SER A 73 19.84 2.85 13.71
N THR A 74 19.02 3.87 13.98
CA THR A 74 17.56 3.75 14.01
C THR A 74 17.00 3.48 12.61
N VAL A 75 16.26 2.38 12.45
CA VAL A 75 15.51 2.10 11.24
C VAL A 75 14.20 2.89 11.26
N ILE A 76 14.00 3.76 10.28
CA ILE A 76 12.73 4.46 10.07
C ILE A 76 11.88 3.73 9.05
N ILE A 77 10.62 3.46 9.40
CA ILE A 77 9.59 2.90 8.52
C ILE A 77 8.47 3.93 8.42
N ASP A 78 8.42 4.64 7.31
CA ASP A 78 7.46 5.72 7.08
C ASP A 78 6.22 5.24 6.30
N THR A 79 5.03 5.41 6.89
CA THR A 79 3.76 5.05 6.24
C THR A 79 3.10 6.22 5.49
N SER A 80 3.67 7.43 5.57
CA SER A 80 3.18 8.60 4.84
C SER A 80 3.49 8.53 3.35
N THR A 81 3.02 9.52 2.59
CA THR A 81 3.40 9.66 1.16
C THR A 81 4.69 10.43 0.97
N ALA A 82 5.26 11.01 2.05
CA ALA A 82 6.37 11.95 1.99
C ALA A 82 7.64 11.41 1.32
N HIS A 83 7.93 10.12 1.50
CA HIS A 83 9.21 9.54 1.12
C HIS A 83 9.12 8.37 0.14
N ARG A 84 7.92 8.06 -0.41
CA ARG A 84 7.72 6.89 -1.28
C ARG A 84 8.49 6.95 -2.60
N THR A 85 8.84 8.15 -3.04
CA THR A 85 9.62 8.39 -4.26
C THR A 85 10.98 9.05 -3.98
N ALA A 86 11.40 9.11 -2.71
CA ALA A 86 12.69 9.65 -2.31
C ALA A 86 13.82 8.62 -2.55
N GLU A 87 14.94 9.06 -3.10
CA GLU A 87 16.06 8.18 -3.47
C GLU A 87 16.75 7.53 -2.28
N ASP A 88 16.76 8.21 -1.12
CA ASP A 88 17.35 7.78 0.14
C ASP A 88 16.44 6.81 0.93
N PHE A 89 15.21 6.55 0.45
CA PHE A 89 14.30 5.56 1.02
C PHE A 89 14.21 4.31 0.16
N ALA A 90 14.25 3.13 0.80
CA ALA A 90 13.89 1.89 0.14
C ALA A 90 12.36 1.78 0.03
N TYR A 91 11.86 1.47 -1.15
CA TYR A 91 10.44 1.22 -1.35
C TYR A 91 10.03 -0.13 -0.73
N GLY A 92 9.13 -0.11 0.24
CA GLY A 92 8.81 -1.21 1.15
C GLY A 92 7.96 -2.33 0.54
N PHE A 93 8.26 -2.77 -0.69
CA PHE A 93 7.57 -3.86 -1.37
C PHE A 93 8.58 -4.96 -1.79
N PRO A 94 8.97 -5.87 -0.88
CA PRO A 94 10.04 -6.82 -1.12
C PRO A 94 9.73 -7.86 -2.22
N GLU A 95 8.46 -8.12 -2.51
CA GLU A 95 8.05 -9.11 -3.51
C GLU A 95 8.17 -8.61 -4.97
N LEU A 96 8.48 -7.33 -5.17
CA LEU A 96 8.66 -6.79 -6.52
C LEU A 96 9.91 -7.36 -7.21
N SER A 97 11.04 -7.48 -6.50
CA SER A 97 12.25 -8.10 -7.04
C SER A 97 13.24 -8.45 -5.94
N ALA A 98 14.24 -9.28 -6.29
CA ALA A 98 15.36 -9.57 -5.38
C ALA A 98 16.12 -8.30 -4.97
N GLU A 99 16.23 -7.31 -5.87
CA GLU A 99 16.86 -6.02 -5.61
C GLU A 99 16.07 -5.21 -4.58
N HIS A 100 14.73 -5.11 -4.73
CA HIS A 100 13.87 -4.44 -3.74
C HIS A 100 14.02 -5.07 -2.36
N LYS A 101 13.98 -6.41 -2.29
CA LYS A 101 14.16 -7.15 -1.05
C LYS A 101 15.53 -6.86 -0.40
N ALA A 102 16.60 -6.88 -1.19
CA ALA A 102 17.95 -6.58 -0.71
C ALA A 102 18.08 -5.12 -0.25
N LYS A 103 17.55 -4.16 -1.02
CA LYS A 103 17.55 -2.73 -0.67
C LYS A 103 16.83 -2.49 0.66
N ILE A 104 15.66 -3.11 0.87
CA ILE A 104 14.92 -3.01 2.14
C ILE A 104 15.75 -3.58 3.30
N ALA A 105 16.36 -4.75 3.13
CA ALA A 105 17.15 -5.41 4.19
C ALA A 105 18.39 -4.60 4.63
N LEU A 106 18.95 -3.81 3.73
CA LEU A 106 20.15 -3.00 3.97
C LEU A 106 19.82 -1.56 4.39
N SER A 107 18.62 -1.08 4.12
CA SER A 107 18.25 0.31 4.35
C SER A 107 17.87 0.60 5.80
N LYS A 108 18.24 1.79 6.26
CA LYS A 108 17.74 2.40 7.50
C LYS A 108 16.52 3.31 7.27
N ARG A 109 16.11 3.51 6.03
CA ARG A 109 14.99 4.36 5.63
C ARG A 109 14.10 3.56 4.68
N ILE A 110 12.87 3.27 5.10
CA ILE A 110 11.92 2.43 4.36
C ILE A 110 10.61 3.19 4.23
N ALA A 111 10.13 3.36 3.01
CA ALA A 111 8.83 3.97 2.71
C ALA A 111 7.80 2.87 2.43
N VAL A 112 6.75 2.81 3.25
CA VAL A 112 5.64 1.84 3.09
C VAL A 112 4.78 2.25 1.89
N PRO A 113 4.47 1.31 0.98
CA PRO A 113 3.61 1.57 -0.17
C PRO A 113 2.24 2.14 0.19
N GLY A 114 1.67 2.92 -0.71
CA GLY A 114 0.27 3.33 -0.61
C GLY A 114 -0.67 2.21 -1.04
N CYS A 115 -1.83 2.09 -0.38
CA CYS A 115 -2.72 0.96 -0.60
C CYS A 115 -3.13 0.77 -2.08
N HIS A 116 -3.62 1.79 -2.78
CA HIS A 116 -3.94 1.67 -4.22
C HIS A 116 -2.71 1.43 -5.09
N ALA A 117 -1.58 2.05 -4.73
CA ALA A 117 -0.33 1.89 -5.49
C ALA A 117 0.21 0.47 -5.36
N SER A 118 0.10 -0.17 -4.18
CA SER A 118 0.49 -1.57 -3.98
C SER A 118 -0.16 -2.49 -5.01
N GLY A 119 -1.47 -2.36 -5.21
CA GLY A 119 -2.19 -3.17 -6.19
C GLY A 119 -1.76 -2.88 -7.62
N PHE A 120 -1.72 -1.61 -8.02
CA PHE A 120 -1.29 -1.24 -9.37
C PHE A 120 0.13 -1.69 -9.68
N ILE A 121 1.05 -1.43 -8.75
CA ILE A 121 2.48 -1.75 -8.93
C ILE A 121 2.67 -3.27 -9.00
N SER A 122 1.99 -4.05 -8.15
CA SER A 122 2.07 -5.52 -8.20
C SER A 122 1.62 -6.10 -9.54
N LEU A 123 0.66 -5.44 -10.23
CA LEU A 123 0.20 -5.86 -11.54
C LEU A 123 1.16 -5.43 -12.67
N ILE A 124 1.64 -4.19 -12.64
CA ILE A 124 2.30 -3.58 -13.79
C ILE A 124 3.82 -3.75 -13.75
N TYR A 125 4.45 -3.68 -12.58
CA TYR A 125 5.91 -3.79 -12.47
C TYR A 125 6.48 -5.06 -13.15
N PRO A 126 5.96 -6.29 -12.87
CA PRO A 126 6.50 -7.48 -13.51
C PRO A 126 6.28 -7.53 -15.03
N LEU A 127 5.22 -6.91 -15.53
CA LEU A 127 4.94 -6.90 -16.96
C LEU A 127 5.85 -5.94 -17.72
N ILE A 128 6.23 -4.81 -17.11
CA ILE A 128 7.25 -3.92 -17.66
C ILE A 128 8.63 -4.58 -17.60
N GLU A 129 8.97 -5.21 -16.47
CA GLU A 129 10.25 -5.92 -16.27
C GLU A 129 10.47 -7.01 -17.35
N ASN A 130 9.40 -7.69 -17.77
CA ASN A 130 9.42 -8.74 -18.79
C ASN A 130 9.09 -8.25 -20.21
N GLY A 131 8.95 -6.94 -20.44
CA GLY A 131 8.69 -6.38 -21.76
C GLY A 131 7.30 -6.63 -22.33
N ILE A 132 6.34 -7.12 -21.51
CA ILE A 132 4.93 -7.31 -21.91
C ILE A 132 4.22 -5.96 -22.09
N ILE A 133 4.48 -5.02 -21.19
CA ILE A 133 3.93 -3.65 -21.25
C ILE A 133 5.09 -2.68 -21.45
N GLU A 134 4.96 -1.80 -22.42
CA GLU A 134 5.94 -0.75 -22.65
C GLU A 134 5.82 0.37 -21.60
N LYS A 135 6.96 1.00 -21.27
CA LYS A 135 6.98 2.15 -20.35
C LYS A 135 6.17 3.36 -20.84
N SER A 136 5.90 3.43 -22.13
CA SER A 136 5.08 4.46 -22.78
C SER A 136 3.58 4.17 -22.77
N ALA A 137 3.16 2.99 -22.33
CA ALA A 137 1.75 2.57 -22.32
C ALA A 137 0.83 3.56 -21.60
N LEU A 138 -0.34 3.77 -22.16
CA LEU A 138 -1.43 4.55 -21.56
C LEU A 138 -2.38 3.57 -20.87
N LEU A 139 -2.36 3.57 -19.55
CA LEU A 139 -3.11 2.63 -18.74
C LEU A 139 -4.26 3.32 -17.99
N SER A 140 -5.27 2.54 -17.64
CA SER A 140 -6.30 2.91 -16.68
C SER A 140 -6.27 1.95 -15.49
N CYS A 141 -6.67 2.46 -14.32
CA CYS A 141 -6.71 1.70 -13.08
C CYS A 141 -8.02 1.99 -12.34
N PHE A 142 -8.84 0.99 -12.16
CA PHE A 142 -10.03 1.02 -11.33
C PHE A 142 -9.72 0.37 -9.98
N SER A 143 -10.14 0.98 -8.88
CA SER A 143 -9.79 0.48 -7.56
C SER A 143 -10.92 0.71 -6.56
N VAL A 144 -11.47 -0.39 -6.03
CA VAL A 144 -12.50 -0.36 -4.97
C VAL A 144 -11.85 -0.61 -3.63
N THR A 145 -12.18 0.20 -2.62
CA THR A 145 -11.64 0.08 -1.26
C THR A 145 -12.70 0.27 -0.20
N GLY A 146 -12.52 -0.37 0.95
CA GLY A 146 -13.26 -0.09 2.15
C GLY A 146 -12.92 1.29 2.74
N TYR A 147 -13.83 1.83 3.56
CA TYR A 147 -13.73 3.20 4.09
C TYR A 147 -12.62 3.38 5.15
N SER A 148 -12.11 2.32 5.74
CA SER A 148 -11.00 2.41 6.72
C SER A 148 -9.73 3.06 6.16
N GLY A 149 -9.53 3.01 4.83
CA GLY A 149 -8.42 3.66 4.14
C GLY A 149 -8.42 5.19 4.23
N GLY A 150 -9.58 5.81 4.48
CA GLY A 150 -9.72 7.24 4.74
C GLY A 150 -9.39 7.68 6.16
N GLY A 151 -9.00 6.74 7.04
CA GLY A 151 -8.63 6.99 8.42
C GLY A 151 -9.82 7.32 9.33
N LYS A 152 -9.52 7.76 10.56
CA LYS A 152 -10.54 7.96 11.62
C LYS A 152 -11.72 8.83 11.20
N LYS A 153 -11.47 9.88 10.40
CA LYS A 153 -12.54 10.79 9.97
C LYS A 153 -13.56 10.05 9.11
N MET A 154 -13.09 9.34 8.09
CA MET A 154 -13.98 8.59 7.19
C MET A 154 -14.66 7.43 7.92
N ILE A 155 -13.96 6.73 8.81
CA ILE A 155 -14.56 5.68 9.65
C ILE A 155 -15.73 6.26 10.46
N ALA A 156 -15.54 7.40 11.14
CA ALA A 156 -16.59 8.05 11.91
C ALA A 156 -17.78 8.51 11.04
N GLU A 157 -17.53 8.93 9.79
CA GLU A 157 -18.60 9.28 8.84
C GLU A 157 -19.45 8.06 8.47
N TYR A 158 -18.82 6.89 8.22
CA TYR A 158 -19.50 5.66 7.80
C TYR A 158 -20.19 4.92 8.97
N GLU A 159 -19.65 5.01 10.18
CA GLU A 159 -20.15 4.30 11.36
C GLU A 159 -21.03 5.17 12.27
N GLY A 160 -21.22 6.45 11.92
CA GLY A 160 -22.05 7.38 12.68
C GLY A 160 -23.56 7.07 12.59
N GLU A 161 -24.29 7.34 13.66
CA GLU A 161 -25.74 7.08 13.73
C GLU A 161 -26.57 7.88 12.70
N ASN A 162 -26.12 9.10 12.37
CA ASN A 162 -26.78 10.01 11.42
C ASN A 162 -26.02 10.12 10.10
N ARG A 163 -25.57 8.98 9.55
CA ARG A 163 -24.80 8.95 8.32
C ARG A 163 -25.64 9.39 7.11
N ASP A 164 -25.00 10.12 6.18
CA ASP A 164 -25.62 10.50 4.91
C ASP A 164 -25.95 9.24 4.08
N ILE A 165 -27.13 9.22 3.44
CA ILE A 165 -27.56 8.14 2.57
C ILE A 165 -26.60 7.90 1.40
N LEU A 166 -25.90 8.92 0.94
CA LEU A 166 -24.88 8.80 -0.10
C LEU A 166 -23.71 7.86 0.27
N LEU A 167 -23.47 7.64 1.57
CA LEU A 167 -22.46 6.71 2.05
C LEU A 167 -22.81 5.24 1.80
N SER A 168 -24.08 4.93 1.56
CA SER A 168 -24.54 3.57 1.21
C SER A 168 -24.24 3.18 -0.25
N SER A 169 -23.79 4.14 -1.07
CA SER A 169 -23.40 3.90 -2.45
C SER A 169 -21.89 3.89 -2.62
N PRO A 170 -21.30 3.08 -3.52
CA PRO A 170 -19.92 3.23 -3.93
C PRO A 170 -19.69 4.63 -4.50
N ARG A 171 -18.66 5.32 -4.00
CA ARG A 171 -18.37 6.71 -4.38
C ARG A 171 -16.99 6.82 -5.00
N GLN A 172 -16.93 7.24 -6.27
CA GLN A 172 -15.67 7.56 -6.91
C GLN A 172 -15.12 8.88 -6.36
N TYR A 173 -13.82 8.92 -6.11
CA TYR A 173 -13.12 10.12 -5.66
C TYR A 173 -11.84 10.33 -6.49
N GLY A 174 -11.03 11.34 -6.17
CA GLY A 174 -9.84 11.65 -6.96
C GLY A 174 -10.14 12.06 -8.41
N ILE A 175 -11.34 12.58 -8.68
CA ILE A 175 -11.85 12.92 -10.03
C ILE A 175 -10.98 13.96 -10.76
N GLY A 176 -10.23 14.79 -10.02
CA GLY A 176 -9.25 15.73 -10.59
C GLY A 176 -7.95 15.09 -11.08
N GLN A 177 -7.80 13.78 -11.01
CA GLN A 177 -6.62 13.01 -11.46
C GLN A 177 -5.29 13.49 -10.85
N THR A 178 -5.33 13.98 -9.61
CA THR A 178 -4.17 14.47 -8.85
C THR A 178 -3.91 13.65 -7.58
N HIS A 179 -4.38 12.40 -7.57
CA HIS A 179 -4.24 11.53 -6.40
C HIS A 179 -2.77 11.30 -6.02
N LYS A 180 -2.48 11.36 -4.72
CA LYS A 180 -1.12 11.24 -4.14
C LYS A 180 -0.40 9.92 -4.43
N HIS A 181 -1.10 8.87 -4.86
CA HIS A 181 -0.47 7.60 -5.26
C HIS A 181 0.01 7.58 -6.73
N LEU A 182 -0.41 8.53 -7.57
CA LEU A 182 0.02 8.55 -8.98
C LEU A 182 1.53 8.72 -9.18
N PRO A 183 2.23 9.63 -8.43
CA PRO A 183 3.68 9.72 -8.51
C PRO A 183 4.39 8.41 -8.15
N GLU A 184 3.92 7.73 -7.10
CA GLU A 184 4.43 6.45 -6.63
C GLU A 184 4.26 5.34 -7.69
N MET A 185 3.06 5.25 -8.31
CA MET A 185 2.78 4.27 -9.35
C MET A 185 3.77 4.37 -10.51
N ILE A 186 4.04 5.58 -11.01
CA ILE A 186 4.97 5.77 -12.14
C ILE A 186 6.44 5.62 -11.73
N ALA A 187 6.83 6.12 -10.56
CA ALA A 187 8.23 6.07 -10.12
C ALA A 187 8.70 4.63 -9.94
N VAL A 188 7.86 3.77 -9.33
CA VAL A 188 8.22 2.38 -9.04
C VAL A 188 8.11 1.49 -10.27
N THR A 189 7.10 1.67 -11.12
CA THR A 189 6.95 0.87 -12.34
C THR A 189 7.84 1.33 -13.49
N GLY A 190 8.34 2.56 -13.44
CA GLY A 190 9.10 3.18 -14.54
C GLY A 190 8.23 3.63 -15.72
N LEU A 191 6.90 3.68 -15.57
CA LEU A 191 6.00 4.24 -16.58
C LEU A 191 6.31 5.71 -16.84
N LYS A 192 6.17 6.14 -18.09
CA LYS A 192 6.31 7.55 -18.50
C LYS A 192 5.04 8.34 -18.27
N ASN A 193 3.89 7.67 -18.32
CA ASN A 193 2.56 8.28 -18.23
C ASN A 193 1.84 7.85 -16.96
N LYS A 194 1.20 8.80 -16.27
CA LYS A 194 0.31 8.49 -15.15
C LYS A 194 -0.91 7.75 -15.69
N PRO A 195 -1.34 6.65 -15.05
CA PRO A 195 -2.58 5.99 -15.44
C PRO A 195 -3.80 6.89 -15.18
N ILE A 196 -4.88 6.73 -15.96
CA ILE A 196 -6.18 7.23 -15.54
C ILE A 196 -6.58 6.43 -14.31
N PHE A 197 -6.79 7.11 -13.18
CA PHE A 197 -7.04 6.49 -11.90
C PHE A 197 -8.45 6.76 -11.40
N SER A 198 -9.21 5.68 -11.21
CA SER A 198 -10.61 5.71 -10.79
C SER A 198 -10.78 4.99 -9.44
N PRO A 199 -10.38 5.61 -8.32
CA PRO A 199 -10.58 5.04 -7.00
C PRO A 199 -12.04 5.20 -6.54
N VAL A 200 -12.58 4.14 -5.93
CA VAL A 200 -13.95 4.07 -5.41
C VAL A 200 -13.90 3.61 -3.96
N VAL A 201 -14.48 4.37 -3.05
CA VAL A 201 -14.74 3.94 -1.68
C VAL A 201 -16.16 3.36 -1.61
N ALA A 202 -16.30 2.21 -0.95
CA ALA A 202 -17.58 1.53 -0.79
C ALA A 202 -17.87 1.22 0.67
N ASP A 203 -19.14 0.91 0.97
CA ASP A 203 -19.68 0.74 2.32
C ASP A 203 -19.30 -0.63 2.92
N PHE A 204 -18.00 -0.83 3.13
CA PHE A 204 -17.44 -1.90 3.95
C PHE A 204 -16.15 -1.42 4.60
N TYR A 205 -15.83 -1.96 5.78
CA TYR A 205 -14.72 -1.47 6.60
C TYR A 205 -13.37 -1.57 5.92
N SER A 206 -12.93 -2.77 5.54
CA SER A 206 -11.63 -3.01 4.92
C SER A 206 -11.68 -4.05 3.82
N GLY A 207 -10.68 -4.03 2.97
CA GLY A 207 -10.55 -4.82 1.77
C GLY A 207 -10.39 -3.94 0.55
N MET A 208 -9.78 -4.50 -0.50
CA MET A 208 -9.47 -3.75 -1.71
C MET A 208 -9.36 -4.67 -2.92
N ALA A 209 -9.87 -4.22 -4.04
CA ALA A 209 -9.64 -4.82 -5.34
C ALA A 209 -9.18 -3.73 -6.33
N VAL A 210 -8.02 -3.94 -6.93
CA VAL A 210 -7.45 -3.06 -7.97
C VAL A 210 -7.48 -3.80 -9.29
N THR A 211 -8.03 -3.17 -10.32
CA THR A 211 -8.17 -3.74 -11.66
C THR A 211 -7.52 -2.84 -12.70
N VAL A 212 -6.66 -3.41 -13.52
CA VAL A 212 -6.10 -2.76 -14.71
C VAL A 212 -6.62 -3.50 -15.94
N PRO A 213 -7.55 -2.90 -16.72
CA PRO A 213 -8.04 -3.47 -17.96
C PRO A 213 -7.04 -3.21 -19.09
N LEU A 214 -6.85 -4.21 -19.95
CA LEU A 214 -5.99 -4.15 -21.12
C LEU A 214 -6.71 -4.71 -22.34
N PHE A 215 -6.46 -4.15 -23.51
CA PHE A 215 -6.71 -4.83 -24.77
C PHE A 215 -5.48 -5.64 -25.18
N ALA A 216 -5.67 -6.74 -25.90
CA ALA A 216 -4.58 -7.61 -26.31
C ALA A 216 -3.55 -6.92 -27.22
N ASP A 217 -3.95 -5.92 -27.98
CA ASP A 217 -3.08 -5.10 -28.83
C ASP A 217 -2.23 -4.08 -28.05
N MET A 218 -2.50 -3.90 -26.76
CA MET A 218 -1.69 -3.03 -25.87
C MET A 218 -0.48 -3.75 -25.26
N ILE A 219 -0.32 -5.06 -25.52
CA ILE A 219 0.71 -5.88 -24.89
C ILE A 219 1.57 -6.62 -25.92
N ASN A 220 2.83 -6.90 -25.56
CA ASN A 220 3.73 -7.76 -26.32
C ASN A 220 3.62 -9.19 -25.79
N GLY A 221 2.67 -9.98 -26.30
CA GLY A 221 2.42 -11.34 -25.84
C GLY A 221 0.93 -11.64 -25.68
N SER A 222 0.60 -12.58 -24.81
CA SER A 222 -0.74 -13.08 -24.58
C SER A 222 -1.15 -13.02 -23.11
N ALA A 223 -2.43 -13.26 -22.82
CA ALA A 223 -2.92 -13.44 -21.44
C ALA A 223 -2.20 -14.60 -20.72
N ASP A 224 -1.85 -15.66 -21.44
CA ASP A 224 -1.15 -16.80 -20.85
C ASP A 224 0.31 -16.48 -20.51
N ASP A 225 0.98 -15.62 -21.28
CA ASP A 225 2.31 -15.11 -20.92
C ASP A 225 2.25 -14.29 -19.63
N ILE A 226 1.23 -13.45 -19.46
CA ILE A 226 0.99 -12.70 -18.22
C ILE A 226 0.77 -13.64 -17.03
N LYS A 227 -0.11 -14.66 -17.18
CA LYS A 227 -0.37 -15.66 -16.13
C LYS A 227 0.92 -16.39 -15.74
N LYS A 228 1.73 -16.78 -16.71
CA LYS A 228 3.01 -17.43 -16.47
C LYS A 228 3.95 -16.55 -15.66
N ILE A 229 4.12 -15.27 -16.03
CA ILE A 229 4.96 -14.31 -15.30
C ILE A 229 4.50 -14.18 -13.86
N TYR A 230 3.18 -14.03 -13.61
CA TYR A 230 2.68 -13.91 -12.26
C TYR A 230 2.82 -15.18 -11.44
N LYS A 231 2.62 -16.37 -12.03
CA LYS A 231 2.83 -17.66 -11.37
C LYS A 231 4.28 -17.86 -10.94
N GLU A 232 5.22 -17.48 -11.80
CA GLU A 232 6.65 -17.60 -11.51
C GLU A 232 7.12 -16.58 -10.46
N LYS A 233 6.56 -15.36 -10.49
CA LYS A 233 6.96 -14.28 -9.60
C LYS A 233 6.32 -14.37 -8.21
N TYR A 234 5.02 -14.61 -8.14
CA TYR A 234 4.25 -14.54 -6.91
C TYR A 234 3.99 -15.91 -6.30
N THR A 235 5.03 -16.52 -5.77
CA THR A 235 5.02 -17.87 -5.16
C THR A 235 5.01 -17.83 -3.62
N GLY A 236 5.06 -16.64 -3.04
CA GLY A 236 5.18 -16.46 -1.59
C GLY A 236 3.85 -16.53 -0.83
N PRO A 237 3.91 -16.62 0.51
CA PRO A 237 2.70 -16.63 1.34
C PRO A 237 2.02 -15.27 1.46
N ILE A 238 2.74 -14.17 1.15
CA ILE A 238 2.21 -12.80 1.28
C ILE A 238 1.60 -12.34 -0.04
N VAL A 239 2.32 -12.50 -1.15
CA VAL A 239 1.79 -12.22 -2.49
C VAL A 239 1.81 -13.51 -3.29
N SER A 240 0.66 -13.93 -3.80
CA SER A 240 0.49 -15.18 -4.54
C SER A 240 -0.38 -14.97 -5.77
N TYR A 241 -0.12 -15.78 -6.81
CA TYR A 241 -1.02 -15.88 -7.96
C TYR A 241 -2.17 -16.84 -7.64
N ALA A 242 -3.41 -16.42 -7.97
CA ALA A 242 -4.62 -17.21 -7.82
C ALA A 242 -5.25 -17.47 -9.20
N GLU A 243 -5.30 -18.73 -9.63
CA GLU A 243 -5.85 -19.12 -10.94
C GLU A 243 -7.36 -18.85 -11.03
N ASN A 244 -8.09 -19.22 -9.96
CA ASN A 244 -9.54 -19.08 -9.85
C ASN A 244 -9.84 -18.16 -8.66
N ALA A 245 -9.75 -16.85 -8.88
CA ALA A 245 -9.89 -15.87 -7.81
C ALA A 245 -11.34 -15.43 -7.56
N ASP A 246 -12.23 -15.72 -8.50
CA ASP A 246 -13.64 -15.29 -8.42
C ASP A 246 -14.48 -16.13 -7.44
N GLU A 247 -15.59 -15.54 -7.02
CA GLU A 247 -16.64 -16.18 -6.24
C GLU A 247 -17.90 -16.27 -7.14
N ASN A 248 -18.05 -17.34 -7.91
CA ASN A 248 -19.15 -17.54 -8.86
C ASN A 248 -19.30 -16.38 -9.88
N GLY A 249 -18.17 -15.95 -10.46
CA GLY A 249 -18.11 -14.85 -11.43
C GLY A 249 -17.99 -13.45 -10.81
N PHE A 250 -17.81 -13.34 -9.48
CA PHE A 250 -17.63 -12.06 -8.79
C PHE A 250 -16.24 -11.97 -8.15
N ILE A 251 -15.72 -10.77 -8.01
CA ILE A 251 -14.53 -10.47 -7.22
C ILE A 251 -14.94 -9.59 -6.03
N ALA A 252 -15.09 -10.21 -4.87
CA ALA A 252 -15.43 -9.50 -3.65
C ALA A 252 -14.21 -8.78 -3.07
N ALA A 253 -14.19 -7.45 -3.07
CA ALA A 253 -13.07 -6.63 -2.60
C ALA A 253 -12.69 -6.89 -1.14
N ASN A 254 -13.65 -7.30 -0.30
CA ASN A 254 -13.45 -7.55 1.13
C ASN A 254 -13.09 -9.01 1.50
N LYS A 255 -12.91 -9.92 0.55
CA LYS A 255 -12.58 -11.34 0.84
C LYS A 255 -11.31 -11.52 1.65
N LEU A 256 -10.33 -10.64 1.46
CA LEU A 256 -9.07 -10.67 2.19
C LEU A 256 -9.00 -9.64 3.33
N ALA A 257 -10.14 -9.07 3.74
CA ALA A 257 -10.19 -8.17 4.90
C ALA A 257 -9.58 -8.82 6.15
N GLY A 258 -8.74 -8.07 6.86
CA GLY A 258 -8.02 -8.53 8.06
C GLY A 258 -6.80 -9.43 7.79
N LYS A 259 -6.53 -9.80 6.53
CA LYS A 259 -5.36 -10.63 6.14
C LYS A 259 -4.19 -9.77 5.69
N ASP A 260 -2.97 -10.31 5.81
CA ASP A 260 -1.75 -9.67 5.33
C ASP A 260 -1.34 -10.14 3.92
N SER A 261 -2.14 -11.01 3.31
CA SER A 261 -1.90 -11.54 1.97
C SER A 261 -2.52 -10.68 0.87
N MET A 262 -1.94 -10.82 -0.33
CA MET A 262 -2.42 -10.26 -1.58
C MET A 262 -2.55 -11.38 -2.61
N GLU A 263 -3.68 -11.45 -3.28
CA GLU A 263 -3.91 -12.31 -4.43
C GLU A 263 -3.79 -11.52 -5.73
N ILE A 264 -3.06 -12.09 -6.69
CA ILE A 264 -2.93 -11.57 -8.06
C ILE A 264 -3.64 -12.56 -8.98
N SER A 265 -4.47 -12.08 -9.88
CA SER A 265 -5.18 -12.91 -10.85
C SER A 265 -5.32 -12.24 -12.21
N VAL A 266 -5.58 -13.05 -13.23
CA VAL A 266 -5.85 -12.62 -14.60
C VAL A 266 -7.18 -13.21 -15.03
N ALA A 267 -8.07 -12.36 -15.48
CA ALA A 267 -9.38 -12.74 -16.00
C ALA A 267 -9.61 -12.11 -17.39
N GLY A 268 -10.73 -12.43 -18.02
CA GLY A 268 -11.09 -11.91 -19.36
C GLY A 268 -11.01 -12.96 -20.45
N ASN A 269 -10.65 -12.55 -21.64
CA ASN A 269 -10.53 -13.39 -22.85
C ASN A 269 -9.30 -12.95 -23.67
N ASP A 270 -9.13 -13.56 -24.86
CA ASP A 270 -7.97 -13.30 -25.72
C ASP A 270 -7.90 -11.87 -26.29
N GLU A 271 -9.00 -11.10 -26.23
CA GLU A 271 -9.06 -9.71 -26.70
C GLU A 271 -9.00 -8.68 -25.57
N ARG A 272 -9.57 -9.02 -24.42
CA ARG A 272 -9.80 -8.11 -23.27
C ARG A 272 -9.38 -8.79 -21.99
N ILE A 273 -8.36 -8.28 -21.37
CA ILE A 273 -7.67 -8.84 -20.20
C ILE A 273 -7.92 -7.95 -18.99
N LEU A 274 -8.25 -8.56 -17.87
CA LEU A 274 -8.33 -7.89 -16.57
C LEU A 274 -7.21 -8.39 -15.68
N LEU A 275 -6.31 -7.51 -15.32
CA LEU A 275 -5.32 -7.77 -14.27
C LEU A 275 -5.96 -7.35 -12.95
N ILE A 276 -5.98 -8.25 -11.96
CA ILE A 276 -6.68 -8.00 -10.70
C ILE A 276 -5.74 -8.31 -9.53
N SER A 277 -5.63 -7.38 -8.57
CA SER A 277 -5.02 -7.63 -7.27
C SER A 277 -6.04 -7.39 -6.16
N ARG A 278 -6.10 -8.29 -5.18
CA ARG A 278 -7.04 -8.25 -4.06
C ARG A 278 -6.31 -8.45 -2.74
N TYR A 279 -6.61 -7.59 -1.75
CA TYR A 279 -5.92 -7.57 -0.44
C TYR A 279 -6.66 -6.68 0.57
N ASP A 280 -6.20 -6.64 1.81
CA ASP A 280 -6.67 -5.68 2.81
C ASP A 280 -5.91 -4.35 2.68
N ASN A 281 -6.63 -3.22 2.60
CA ASN A 281 -6.06 -1.88 2.47
C ASN A 281 -5.31 -1.39 3.73
N LEU A 282 -5.46 -2.04 4.86
CA LEU A 282 -4.71 -1.84 6.10
C LEU A 282 -3.79 -3.03 6.43
N GLY A 283 -3.77 -4.07 5.60
CA GLY A 283 -2.93 -5.25 5.70
C GLY A 283 -1.72 -5.15 4.77
N LYS A 284 -1.79 -5.80 3.60
CA LYS A 284 -0.75 -5.74 2.57
C LYS A 284 -0.81 -4.43 1.74
N GLY A 285 -1.94 -3.74 1.80
CA GLY A 285 -2.14 -2.46 1.10
C GLY A 285 -1.46 -1.29 1.76
#